data_a333841cdb3a9ad2282ba4ec96bcde3d
#
_entry.id   a333841cdb3a9ad2282ba4ec96bcde3d
#
_cell.length_a   1.000
_cell.length_b   1.000
_cell.length_c   1.000
_cell.angle_alpha   90.00
_cell.angle_beta   90.00
_cell.angle_gamma   90.00
#
_symmetry.space_group_name_H-M   'P 1'
#
loop_
_entity.id
_entity.type
_entity.pdbx_description
1 polymer ?
#
loop_
_entity_poly.entity_id
_entity_poly.type
_entity_poly.pdbx_seq_one_letter_code
_entity_poly.pdbx_strand_id
1 'polypeptide(L)'
;MCIRDRVKGMENFPFSEIQDIVFTTGTELEFWVKTPSEKETVQHLSISQRLQEQYWQRMRGNVRTAMEQAIEELDARGMHVEMGHKEVGGIKPKIDDDGHIFDVCEQLELDWLFSTNPLQAADNELEARIVVREVFRRNGLDVSFRAKPIIGVAGSGEHTHVGFAALLKNGKTINLLAPEDMQADFLSTIGYGFIMGILNNYEATNPFVSSTTDAFNRLKPGFEAPVCIVTSLGHKPELPSRNRSILIGLIRDIGNPKATRFELRAPNPFTNTYLCVSCLYLTALDGIEYALASGKGPEELLAELSKKAGEEAGYLDKDREYRCEDNVFEDYTQEERDAVFGKPPATVWDNVKIMKANPDKVAALTKSGAISEQIVDSFVASILYRWKNELIDRIIPGTELAVRGYKKLDNDDKIDEKRWKSIKAKRIELAKDTEDEKCLCTRLKEALEANDFDTASTLQVEMAKKAEALEKEYRVYALNILD
;
A
#
# COMPACT_ATOMS: atom_id res chain seq x y z
N MET A 1 9.97 13.02 -25.28
CA MET A 1 8.61 13.36 -25.77
C MET A 1 7.71 13.44 -24.56
N CYS A 2 6.94 14.52 -24.40
CA CYS A 2 6.03 14.68 -23.26
C CYS A 2 4.91 13.63 -23.33
N ILE A 3 4.42 13.12 -22.19
CA ILE A 3 3.30 12.18 -22.12
C ILE A 3 2.09 12.71 -22.91
N ARG A 4 1.78 14.01 -22.79
CA ARG A 4 0.71 14.68 -23.56
C ARG A 4 0.90 14.57 -25.07
N ASP A 5 2.11 14.72 -25.56
CA ASP A 5 2.42 14.61 -26.99
C ASP A 5 2.27 13.18 -27.49
N ARG A 6 2.64 12.20 -26.66
CA ARG A 6 2.43 10.78 -26.95
C ARG A 6 0.95 10.45 -27.13
N VAL A 7 0.11 10.91 -26.21
CA VAL A 7 -1.36 10.68 -26.28
C VAL A 7 -1.96 11.32 -27.54
N LYS A 8 -1.56 12.56 -27.87
CA LYS A 8 -2.05 13.25 -29.07
C LYS A 8 -1.60 12.60 -30.39
N GLY A 9 -0.52 11.83 -30.35
CA GLY A 9 0.04 11.12 -31.51
C GLY A 9 -0.45 9.67 -31.66
N MET A 10 -1.28 9.16 -30.75
CA MET A 10 -1.83 7.79 -30.85
C MET A 10 -2.75 7.65 -32.07
N GLU A 11 -2.54 6.59 -32.87
CA GLU A 11 -3.47 6.22 -33.92
C GLU A 11 -4.83 5.85 -33.32
N ASN A 12 -5.89 6.20 -34.02
CA ASN A 12 -7.27 5.94 -33.62
C ASN A 12 -7.73 6.62 -32.32
N PHE A 13 -7.01 7.64 -31.84
CA PHE A 13 -7.48 8.42 -30.71
C PHE A 13 -8.80 9.12 -31.07
N PRO A 14 -9.91 8.89 -30.34
CA PRO A 14 -11.28 9.16 -30.83
C PRO A 14 -11.68 10.64 -30.90
N PHE A 15 -10.79 11.57 -30.53
CA PHE A 15 -11.16 12.98 -30.40
C PHE A 15 -10.25 13.92 -31.22
N SER A 16 -10.76 14.43 -32.34
CA SER A 16 -10.06 15.43 -33.17
C SER A 16 -10.03 16.84 -32.56
N GLU A 17 -10.90 17.14 -31.61
CA GLU A 17 -11.13 18.47 -31.04
C GLU A 17 -10.39 18.69 -29.70
N ILE A 18 -9.40 17.86 -29.36
CA ILE A 18 -8.65 17.99 -28.11
C ILE A 18 -7.71 19.17 -28.20
N GLN A 19 -7.83 20.06 -27.20
CA GLN A 19 -6.88 21.14 -26.93
C GLN A 19 -5.73 20.63 -26.06
N ASP A 20 -6.04 19.94 -24.95
CA ASP A 20 -5.08 19.40 -24.02
C ASP A 20 -5.55 18.13 -23.32
N ILE A 21 -4.60 17.35 -22.78
CA ILE A 21 -4.85 16.18 -21.95
C ILE A 21 -4.63 16.56 -20.49
N VAL A 22 -5.57 16.16 -19.65
CA VAL A 22 -5.56 16.43 -18.22
C VAL A 22 -5.40 15.13 -17.44
N PHE A 23 -4.36 15.06 -16.63
CA PHE A 23 -4.13 13.98 -15.68
C PHE A 23 -4.59 14.46 -14.31
N THR A 24 -5.55 13.78 -13.70
CA THR A 24 -6.03 14.13 -12.36
C THR A 24 -5.44 13.18 -11.34
N THR A 25 -4.85 13.71 -10.27
CA THR A 25 -4.24 12.92 -9.21
C THR A 25 -4.65 13.46 -7.86
N GLY A 26 -5.06 12.57 -6.96
CA GLY A 26 -5.31 12.84 -5.54
C GLY A 26 -4.67 11.76 -4.68
N THR A 27 -4.31 12.09 -3.46
CA THR A 27 -3.80 11.15 -2.47
C THR A 27 -4.58 11.29 -1.17
N GLU A 28 -4.68 10.19 -0.44
CA GLU A 28 -5.22 10.10 0.91
C GLU A 28 -4.04 9.74 1.83
N LEU A 29 -3.87 10.46 2.94
CA LEU A 29 -2.72 10.26 3.81
C LEU A 29 -3.14 9.65 5.14
N GLU A 30 -2.88 8.36 5.35
CA GLU A 30 -3.04 7.70 6.63
C GLU A 30 -1.76 7.78 7.48
N PHE A 31 -1.92 7.97 8.79
CA PHE A 31 -0.80 8.00 9.72
C PHE A 31 -1.20 7.61 11.13
N TRP A 32 -0.23 7.11 11.90
CA TRP A 32 -0.42 6.82 13.31
C TRP A 32 0.08 7.96 14.19
N VAL A 33 -0.71 8.27 15.21
CA VAL A 33 -0.42 9.30 16.21
C VAL A 33 -0.37 8.67 17.58
N LYS A 34 0.62 9.03 18.38
CA LYS A 34 0.74 8.57 19.75
C LYS A 34 1.26 9.65 20.70
N THR A 35 0.92 9.52 21.99
CA THR A 35 1.66 10.20 23.03
C THR A 35 3.05 9.60 23.17
N PRO A 36 4.09 10.38 23.49
CA PRO A 36 5.45 9.89 23.71
C PRO A 36 5.54 9.09 25.01
N SER A 37 4.86 7.95 25.10
CA SER A 37 4.94 7.05 26.26
C SER A 37 5.40 5.66 25.84
N GLU A 38 6.14 4.95 26.70
CA GLU A 38 6.72 3.64 26.41
C GLU A 38 5.73 2.46 26.65
N LYS A 39 4.49 2.73 27.09
CA LYS A 39 3.58 1.70 27.61
C LYS A 39 2.39 1.39 26.71
N GLU A 40 2.62 1.21 25.42
CA GLU A 40 1.55 0.80 24.49
C GLU A 40 1.27 -0.70 24.61
N THR A 41 0.00 -1.08 24.83
CA THR A 41 -0.41 -2.48 24.81
C THR A 41 -1.09 -2.82 23.50
N VAL A 42 -0.40 -3.54 22.61
CA VAL A 42 -0.89 -4.04 21.31
C VAL A 42 -2.22 -4.80 21.43
N GLN A 43 -2.49 -5.42 22.57
CA GLN A 43 -3.75 -6.11 22.84
C GLN A 43 -4.98 -5.20 22.77
N HIS A 44 -4.91 -4.00 23.33
CA HIS A 44 -6.02 -3.05 23.32
C HIS A 44 -6.27 -2.54 21.91
N LEU A 45 -5.21 -2.31 21.12
CA LEU A 45 -5.31 -1.94 19.72
C LEU A 45 -5.98 -3.04 18.88
N SER A 46 -5.56 -4.29 19.04
CA SER A 46 -6.10 -5.43 18.32
C SER A 46 -7.60 -5.66 18.56
N ILE A 47 -8.06 -5.50 19.81
CA ILE A 47 -9.48 -5.64 20.17
C ILE A 47 -10.29 -4.49 19.56
N SER A 48 -9.82 -3.28 19.70
CA SER A 48 -10.44 -2.08 19.14
C SER A 48 -10.63 -2.17 17.63
N GLN A 49 -9.64 -2.69 16.94
CA GLN A 49 -9.67 -2.91 15.50
C GLN A 49 -10.68 -3.98 15.06
N ARG A 50 -10.74 -5.12 15.76
CA ARG A 50 -11.69 -6.20 15.46
C ARG A 50 -13.15 -5.75 15.55
N LEU A 51 -13.44 -4.84 16.46
CA LEU A 51 -14.79 -4.36 16.68
C LEU A 51 -15.14 -3.20 15.73
N GLN A 52 -14.19 -2.67 14.97
CA GLN A 52 -14.33 -1.47 14.12
C GLN A 52 -15.01 -0.29 14.85
N GLU A 53 -15.00 -0.31 16.17
CA GLU A 53 -15.71 0.65 17.03
C GLU A 53 -15.15 2.05 16.93
N GLN A 54 -13.97 2.22 16.31
CA GLN A 54 -13.24 3.48 16.29
C GLN A 54 -13.33 4.23 14.95
N TYR A 55 -13.77 3.54 13.90
CA TYR A 55 -13.96 4.15 12.60
C TYR A 55 -15.02 5.27 12.69
N TRP A 56 -14.69 6.46 12.19
CA TRP A 56 -15.54 7.65 12.26
C TRP A 56 -15.88 8.13 13.68
N GLN A 57 -15.25 7.63 14.72
CA GLN A 57 -15.41 8.19 16.04
C GLN A 57 -14.77 9.58 16.12
N ARG A 58 -15.40 10.44 16.91
CA ARG A 58 -14.91 11.80 17.09
C ARG A 58 -13.55 11.81 17.77
N MET A 59 -12.57 12.46 17.16
CA MET A 59 -11.29 12.78 17.80
C MET A 59 -11.50 13.66 19.03
N ARG A 60 -10.63 13.53 20.02
CA ARG A 60 -10.72 14.25 21.31
C ARG A 60 -9.38 14.82 21.74
N GLY A 61 -9.41 15.79 22.63
CA GLY A 61 -8.21 16.38 23.26
C GLY A 61 -7.20 16.89 22.25
N ASN A 62 -5.92 16.69 22.53
CA ASN A 62 -4.81 17.19 21.70
C ASN A 62 -4.81 16.63 20.26
N VAL A 63 -5.32 15.43 20.06
CA VAL A 63 -5.43 14.83 18.70
C VAL A 63 -6.38 15.66 17.84
N ARG A 64 -7.55 16.02 18.40
CA ARG A 64 -8.51 16.87 17.71
C ARG A 64 -7.93 18.25 17.42
N THR A 65 -7.33 18.89 18.43
CA THR A 65 -6.71 20.22 18.27
C THR A 65 -5.61 20.19 17.21
N ALA A 66 -4.76 19.17 17.21
CA ALA A 66 -3.69 19.03 16.22
C ALA A 66 -4.26 18.81 14.81
N MET A 67 -5.32 18.00 14.66
CA MET A 67 -5.96 17.79 13.36
C MET A 67 -6.59 19.08 12.83
N GLU A 68 -7.35 19.81 13.66
CA GLU A 68 -7.97 21.08 13.28
C GLU A 68 -6.90 22.11 12.84
N GLN A 69 -5.79 22.22 13.58
CA GLN A 69 -4.67 23.10 13.21
C GLN A 69 -3.95 22.63 11.92
N ALA A 70 -3.79 21.33 11.71
CA ALA A 70 -3.18 20.82 10.48
C ALA A 70 -4.05 21.14 9.26
N ILE A 71 -5.37 20.98 9.36
CA ILE A 71 -6.32 21.36 8.31
C ILE A 71 -6.21 22.86 8.01
N GLU A 72 -6.23 23.71 9.02
CA GLU A 72 -6.11 25.17 8.86
C GLU A 72 -4.79 25.56 8.17
N GLU A 73 -3.67 24.95 8.56
CA GLU A 73 -2.37 25.24 7.94
C GLU A 73 -2.28 24.74 6.49
N LEU A 74 -2.87 23.59 6.17
CA LEU A 74 -2.91 23.03 4.81
C LEU A 74 -3.82 23.85 3.90
N ASP A 75 -4.99 24.26 4.39
CA ASP A 75 -5.91 25.14 3.65
C ASP A 75 -5.29 26.51 3.38
N ALA A 76 -4.57 27.07 4.35
CA ALA A 76 -3.84 28.33 4.18
C ALA A 76 -2.76 28.25 3.10
N ARG A 77 -2.28 27.03 2.78
CA ARG A 77 -1.33 26.74 1.68
C ARG A 77 -2.03 26.41 0.36
N GLY A 78 -3.36 26.41 0.33
CA GLY A 78 -4.19 26.18 -0.87
C GLY A 78 -4.40 24.71 -1.22
N MET A 79 -4.27 23.78 -0.26
CA MET A 79 -4.49 22.37 -0.51
C MET A 79 -5.97 21.98 -0.57
N HIS A 80 -6.87 22.76 0.03
CA HIS A 80 -8.31 22.48 0.08
C HIS A 80 -8.61 21.11 0.68
N VAL A 81 -8.35 20.97 1.98
CA VAL A 81 -8.62 19.75 2.72
C VAL A 81 -10.12 19.43 2.70
N GLU A 82 -10.48 18.22 2.29
CA GLU A 82 -11.87 17.76 2.27
C GLU A 82 -12.27 17.17 3.60
N MET A 83 -11.36 16.38 4.22
CA MET A 83 -11.68 15.67 5.44
C MET A 83 -10.42 15.34 6.26
N GLY A 84 -10.59 15.33 7.57
CA GLY A 84 -9.66 14.75 8.52
C GLY A 84 -10.43 13.93 9.53
N HIS A 85 -10.16 12.64 9.61
CA HIS A 85 -10.93 11.73 10.44
C HIS A 85 -10.09 10.64 11.08
N LYS A 86 -10.71 9.91 11.99
CA LYS A 86 -10.14 8.74 12.61
C LYS A 86 -10.40 7.53 11.72
N GLU A 87 -9.34 6.82 11.38
CA GLU A 87 -9.41 5.55 10.69
C GLU A 87 -9.66 4.40 11.67
N VAL A 88 -8.85 3.38 11.66
CA VAL A 88 -9.02 2.18 12.48
C VAL A 88 -7.98 2.15 13.59
N GLY A 89 -8.41 1.78 14.77
CA GLY A 89 -7.51 1.61 15.91
C GLY A 89 -7.63 2.70 16.94
N GLY A 90 -6.99 2.50 18.04
CA GLY A 90 -6.95 3.38 19.19
C GLY A 90 -6.84 2.60 20.48
N ILE A 91 -5.96 3.05 21.37
CA ILE A 91 -5.96 2.62 22.75
C ILE A 91 -7.09 3.37 23.45
N LYS A 92 -7.84 2.70 24.33
CA LYS A 92 -8.71 3.43 25.26
C LYS A 92 -7.82 4.37 26.06
N PRO A 93 -8.02 5.69 25.99
CA PRO A 93 -7.23 6.61 26.77
C PRO A 93 -7.39 6.31 28.25
N LYS A 94 -6.28 6.26 28.96
CA LYS A 94 -6.33 6.29 30.44
C LYS A 94 -6.62 7.70 30.86
N ILE A 95 -7.58 7.85 31.73
CA ILE A 95 -7.89 9.12 32.39
C ILE A 95 -7.21 9.09 33.76
N ASP A 96 -6.38 10.11 34.07
CA ASP A 96 -5.82 10.27 35.40
C ASP A 96 -6.85 10.82 36.41
N ASP A 97 -6.42 10.93 37.65
CA ASP A 97 -7.26 11.43 38.74
C ASP A 97 -7.70 12.91 38.54
N ASP A 98 -6.96 13.65 37.69
CA ASP A 98 -7.27 15.06 37.34
C ASP A 98 -8.11 15.15 36.06
N GLY A 99 -8.49 14.02 35.44
CA GLY A 99 -9.30 13.95 34.21
C GLY A 99 -8.54 14.17 32.93
N HIS A 100 -7.19 14.13 32.95
CA HIS A 100 -6.38 14.24 31.75
C HIS A 100 -6.33 12.88 31.02
N ILE A 101 -6.32 12.96 29.69
CA ILE A 101 -6.23 11.79 28.83
C ILE A 101 -4.76 11.48 28.56
N PHE A 102 -4.30 10.30 28.97
CA PHE A 102 -2.96 9.78 28.67
C PHE A 102 -3.04 8.62 27.67
N ASP A 103 -1.92 8.36 27.00
CA ASP A 103 -1.70 7.21 26.11
C ASP A 103 -2.66 7.18 24.92
N VAL A 104 -2.57 8.19 24.07
CA VAL A 104 -3.19 8.18 22.75
C VAL A 104 -2.35 7.32 21.81
N CYS A 105 -2.99 6.39 21.11
CA CYS A 105 -2.42 5.72 19.94
C CYS A 105 -3.56 5.48 18.95
N GLU A 106 -3.64 6.29 17.92
CA GLU A 106 -4.76 6.33 16.98
C GLU A 106 -4.26 6.40 15.55
N GLN A 107 -4.99 5.76 14.63
CA GLN A 107 -4.79 5.94 13.20
C GLN A 107 -5.74 7.01 12.69
N LEU A 108 -5.19 7.95 11.96
CA LEU A 108 -5.89 9.08 11.37
C LEU A 108 -5.65 9.11 9.88
N GLU A 109 -6.58 9.76 9.16
CA GLU A 109 -6.51 10.01 7.74
C GLU A 109 -6.83 11.46 7.43
N LEU A 110 -6.17 11.99 6.41
CA LEU A 110 -6.31 13.33 5.90
C LEU A 110 -6.44 13.29 4.37
N ASP A 111 -7.54 13.85 3.86
CA ASP A 111 -7.89 13.89 2.45
C ASP A 111 -8.00 15.32 1.96
N TRP A 112 -7.60 15.57 0.74
CA TRP A 112 -7.71 16.87 0.06
C TRP A 112 -8.09 16.73 -1.40
N LEU A 113 -8.56 17.83 -1.98
CA LEU A 113 -8.99 17.85 -3.37
C LEU A 113 -7.87 17.43 -4.33
N PHE A 114 -8.23 16.63 -5.34
CA PHE A 114 -7.32 16.23 -6.41
C PHE A 114 -6.78 17.43 -7.18
N SER A 115 -5.60 17.29 -7.74
CA SER A 115 -4.99 18.24 -8.68
C SER A 115 -5.13 17.77 -10.13
N THR A 116 -5.29 18.72 -11.04
CA THR A 116 -5.17 18.50 -12.49
C THR A 116 -3.71 18.55 -12.98
N ASN A 117 -2.79 18.76 -12.06
CA ASN A 117 -1.36 18.68 -12.26
C ASN A 117 -0.76 17.62 -11.33
N PRO A 118 -0.31 16.45 -11.84
CA PRO A 118 0.27 15.40 -11.02
C PRO A 118 1.48 15.81 -10.18
N LEU A 119 2.26 16.77 -10.67
CA LEU A 119 3.39 17.32 -9.92
C LEU A 119 2.89 18.05 -8.66
N GLN A 120 1.85 18.88 -8.80
CA GLN A 120 1.24 19.57 -7.68
C GLN A 120 0.63 18.57 -6.67
N ALA A 121 0.03 17.48 -7.14
CA ALA A 121 -0.49 16.43 -6.24
C ALA A 121 0.64 15.80 -5.39
N ALA A 122 1.79 15.53 -6.02
CA ALA A 122 2.95 15.00 -5.31
C ALA A 122 3.60 16.02 -4.35
N ASP A 123 3.62 17.31 -4.73
CA ASP A 123 4.05 18.41 -3.84
C ASP A 123 3.13 18.51 -2.63
N ASN A 124 1.81 18.43 -2.83
CA ASN A 124 0.81 18.47 -1.76
C ASN A 124 1.01 17.32 -0.75
N GLU A 125 1.24 16.10 -1.24
CA GLU A 125 1.51 14.94 -0.40
C GLU A 125 2.76 15.14 0.47
N LEU A 126 3.85 15.63 -0.12
CA LEU A 126 5.09 15.92 0.61
C LEU A 126 4.87 16.99 1.67
N GLU A 127 4.17 18.08 1.32
CA GLU A 127 3.87 19.19 2.21
C GLU A 127 2.95 18.76 3.35
N ALA A 128 1.91 17.96 3.07
CA ALA A 128 1.01 17.44 4.09
C ALA A 128 1.77 16.65 5.16
N ARG A 129 2.69 15.77 4.77
CA ARG A 129 3.53 15.00 5.72
C ARG A 129 4.39 15.91 6.61
N ILE A 130 4.91 16.99 6.05
CA ILE A 130 5.71 17.97 6.81
C ILE A 130 4.82 18.71 7.82
N VAL A 131 3.72 19.29 7.36
CA VAL A 131 2.78 20.07 8.20
C VAL A 131 2.19 19.20 9.32
N VAL A 132 1.68 18.01 8.99
CA VAL A 132 1.12 17.08 9.97
C VAL A 132 2.14 16.78 11.06
N ARG A 133 3.37 16.40 10.70
CA ARG A 133 4.42 16.10 11.69
C ARG A 133 4.73 17.29 12.59
N GLU A 134 4.85 18.47 12.03
CA GLU A 134 5.16 19.70 12.78
C GLU A 134 4.02 20.11 13.72
N VAL A 135 2.78 20.08 13.24
CA VAL A 135 1.60 20.48 14.04
C VAL A 135 1.36 19.49 15.17
N PHE A 136 1.38 18.19 14.89
CA PHE A 136 1.16 17.19 15.94
C PHE A 136 2.27 17.22 16.99
N ARG A 137 3.53 17.40 16.59
CA ARG A 137 4.65 17.56 17.51
C ARG A 137 4.47 18.79 18.42
N ARG A 138 3.99 19.92 17.90
CA ARG A 138 3.67 21.12 18.69
C ARG A 138 2.58 20.86 19.73
N ASN A 139 1.69 19.91 19.46
CA ASN A 139 0.64 19.48 20.39
C ASN A 139 1.06 18.30 21.31
N GLY A 140 2.36 17.99 21.39
CA GLY A 140 2.88 16.94 22.26
C GLY A 140 2.60 15.53 21.77
N LEU A 141 2.42 15.34 20.46
CA LEU A 141 2.10 14.05 19.83
C LEU A 141 3.19 13.64 18.84
N ASP A 142 3.53 12.36 18.82
CA ASP A 142 4.41 11.77 17.82
C ASP A 142 3.60 11.23 16.64
N VAL A 143 4.08 11.47 15.42
CA VAL A 143 3.48 10.96 14.17
C VAL A 143 4.39 9.92 13.53
N SER A 144 3.79 8.81 13.12
CA SER A 144 4.47 7.79 12.35
C SER A 144 3.83 7.64 10.96
N PHE A 145 4.62 7.87 9.93
CA PHE A 145 4.26 7.62 8.52
C PHE A 145 4.74 6.26 8.01
N ARG A 146 5.21 5.36 8.90
CA ARG A 146 5.60 4.01 8.49
C ARG A 146 4.40 3.23 8.01
N ALA A 147 4.58 2.46 6.93
CA ALA A 147 3.51 1.65 6.37
C ALA A 147 2.96 0.60 7.36
N LYS A 148 3.79 0.12 8.30
CA LYS A 148 3.39 -0.82 9.38
C LYS A 148 4.11 -0.47 10.67
N PRO A 149 3.73 0.60 11.36
CA PRO A 149 4.41 1.02 12.59
C PRO A 149 4.22 0.03 13.74
N ILE A 150 3.07 -0.64 13.79
CA ILE A 150 2.70 -1.59 14.85
C ILE A 150 2.27 -2.90 14.21
N ILE A 151 2.86 -4.02 14.65
CA ILE A 151 2.50 -5.36 14.19
C ILE A 151 1.16 -5.76 14.81
N GLY A 152 0.31 -6.45 14.03
CA GLY A 152 -0.99 -6.94 14.49
C GLY A 152 -2.15 -5.93 14.43
N VAL A 153 -1.91 -4.72 13.93
CA VAL A 153 -2.95 -3.70 13.67
C VAL A 153 -2.83 -3.16 12.25
N ALA A 154 -3.78 -2.34 11.77
CA ALA A 154 -3.73 -1.76 10.43
C ALA A 154 -2.44 -0.97 10.18
N GLY A 155 -1.95 -1.00 8.95
CA GLY A 155 -0.87 -0.15 8.50
C GLY A 155 -1.40 1.12 7.84
N SER A 156 -0.51 2.08 7.56
CA SER A 156 -0.87 3.33 6.89
C SER A 156 -0.75 3.22 5.37
N GLY A 157 -1.80 3.60 4.67
CA GLY A 157 -1.86 3.78 3.23
C GLY A 157 -1.61 5.22 2.79
N GLU A 158 -1.31 5.36 1.52
CA GLU A 158 -1.34 6.59 0.73
C GLU A 158 -2.11 6.25 -0.55
N HIS A 159 -3.43 6.03 -0.41
CA HIS A 159 -4.22 5.64 -1.58
C HIS A 159 -4.10 6.72 -2.64
N THR A 160 -3.79 6.28 -3.85
CA THR A 160 -3.48 7.21 -4.95
C THR A 160 -4.55 7.10 -6.02
N HIS A 161 -5.31 8.17 -6.17
CA HIS A 161 -6.35 8.29 -7.20
C HIS A 161 -5.75 8.85 -8.49
N VAL A 162 -6.06 8.21 -9.61
CA VAL A 162 -5.62 8.63 -10.94
C VAL A 162 -6.80 8.67 -11.90
N GLY A 163 -6.89 9.77 -12.63
CA GLY A 163 -7.91 9.97 -13.64
C GLY A 163 -7.33 10.54 -14.94
N PHE A 164 -8.09 10.46 -16.02
CA PHE A 164 -7.65 10.82 -17.36
C PHE A 164 -8.78 11.54 -18.10
N ALA A 165 -8.53 12.78 -18.49
CA ALA A 165 -9.51 13.64 -19.12
C ALA A 165 -8.94 14.39 -20.30
N ALA A 166 -9.80 14.90 -21.18
CA ALA A 166 -9.44 15.80 -22.27
C ALA A 166 -10.14 17.15 -22.11
N LEU A 167 -9.37 18.22 -22.30
CA LEU A 167 -9.88 19.56 -22.51
C LEU A 167 -10.08 19.76 -24.00
N LEU A 168 -11.33 20.04 -24.42
CA LEU A 168 -11.68 20.29 -25.79
C LEU A 168 -11.49 21.77 -26.16
N LYS A 169 -11.34 22.07 -27.45
CA LYS A 169 -11.20 23.45 -27.98
C LYS A 169 -12.36 24.38 -27.62
N ASN A 170 -13.53 23.82 -27.36
CA ASN A 170 -14.71 24.57 -26.90
C ASN A 170 -14.71 24.85 -25.37
N GLY A 171 -13.65 24.49 -24.65
CA GLY A 171 -13.52 24.65 -23.21
C GLY A 171 -14.19 23.56 -22.36
N LYS A 172 -14.87 22.57 -22.97
CA LYS A 172 -15.48 21.47 -22.24
C LYS A 172 -14.40 20.44 -21.84
N THR A 173 -14.44 19.98 -20.58
CA THR A 173 -13.63 18.84 -20.12
C THR A 173 -14.49 17.58 -20.15
N ILE A 174 -13.94 16.51 -20.74
CA ILE A 174 -14.55 15.19 -20.77
C ILE A 174 -13.66 14.18 -20.06
N ASN A 175 -14.25 13.27 -19.28
CA ASN A 175 -13.53 12.17 -18.68
C ASN A 175 -13.35 11.07 -19.73
N LEU A 176 -12.10 10.69 -20.00
CA LEU A 176 -11.76 9.70 -21.02
C LEU A 176 -11.91 8.25 -20.53
N LEU A 177 -12.00 8.04 -19.22
CA LEU A 177 -12.19 6.71 -18.63
C LEU A 177 -13.67 6.30 -18.61
N ALA A 178 -14.57 7.29 -18.51
CA ALA A 178 -16.01 7.05 -18.44
C ALA A 178 -16.56 6.57 -19.78
N PRO A 179 -17.47 5.58 -19.80
CA PRO A 179 -18.17 5.17 -21.00
C PRO A 179 -19.22 6.22 -21.44
N GLU A 180 -19.73 6.11 -22.65
CA GLU A 180 -20.81 6.95 -23.12
C GLU A 180 -22.13 6.66 -22.38
N ASP A 181 -22.42 5.38 -22.12
CA ASP A 181 -23.55 4.93 -21.31
C ASP A 181 -23.05 4.34 -19.99
N MET A 182 -23.18 5.11 -18.93
CA MET A 182 -22.77 4.73 -17.57
C MET A 182 -23.56 3.56 -16.96
N GLN A 183 -24.71 3.20 -17.55
CA GLN A 183 -25.52 2.07 -17.10
C GLN A 183 -25.22 0.79 -17.88
N ALA A 184 -24.76 0.91 -19.11
CA ALA A 184 -24.45 -0.25 -19.96
C ALA A 184 -23.01 -0.76 -19.75
N ASP A 185 -22.05 0.16 -19.60
CA ASP A 185 -20.63 -0.17 -19.55
C ASP A 185 -19.96 0.31 -18.28
N PHE A 186 -18.90 -0.39 -17.84
CA PHE A 186 -18.05 0.05 -16.73
C PHE A 186 -17.12 1.19 -17.17
N LEU A 187 -16.48 1.05 -18.33
CA LEU A 187 -15.41 1.93 -18.81
C LEU A 187 -15.51 2.13 -20.33
N SER A 188 -14.92 3.21 -20.81
CA SER A 188 -14.63 3.39 -22.22
C SER A 188 -13.50 2.45 -22.69
N THR A 189 -13.28 2.35 -24.00
CA THR A 189 -12.10 1.68 -24.58
C THR A 189 -10.79 2.21 -23.96
N ILE A 190 -10.68 3.53 -23.79
CA ILE A 190 -9.51 4.16 -23.14
C ILE A 190 -9.43 3.76 -21.67
N GLY A 191 -10.57 3.69 -20.97
CA GLY A 191 -10.63 3.28 -19.56
C GLY A 191 -10.17 1.84 -19.34
N TYR A 192 -10.58 0.92 -20.21
CA TYR A 192 -10.08 -0.46 -20.17
C TYR A 192 -8.58 -0.53 -20.48
N GLY A 193 -8.10 0.16 -21.51
CA GLY A 193 -6.66 0.25 -21.79
C GLY A 193 -5.88 0.78 -20.61
N PHE A 194 -6.39 1.83 -19.95
CA PHE A 194 -5.78 2.45 -18.78
C PHE A 194 -5.55 1.44 -17.64
N ILE A 195 -6.59 0.73 -17.23
CA ILE A 195 -6.47 -0.24 -16.12
C ILE A 195 -5.66 -1.49 -16.52
N MET A 196 -5.84 -2.01 -17.73
CA MET A 196 -5.08 -3.16 -18.22
C MET A 196 -3.59 -2.84 -18.29
N GLY A 197 -3.21 -1.63 -18.69
CA GLY A 197 -1.83 -1.18 -18.72
C GLY A 197 -1.17 -1.16 -17.35
N ILE A 198 -1.87 -0.63 -16.34
CA ILE A 198 -1.38 -0.62 -14.95
C ILE A 198 -1.22 -2.05 -14.44
N LEU A 199 -2.22 -2.91 -14.60
CA LEU A 199 -2.20 -4.28 -14.10
C LEU A 199 -1.11 -5.13 -14.76
N ASN A 200 -1.02 -5.09 -16.08
CA ASN A 200 -0.04 -5.88 -16.84
C ASN A 200 1.41 -5.51 -16.50
N ASN A 201 1.66 -4.23 -16.27
CA ASN A 201 3.01 -3.70 -16.01
C ASN A 201 3.29 -3.46 -14.53
N TYR A 202 2.45 -3.97 -13.61
CA TYR A 202 2.59 -3.65 -12.19
C TYR A 202 3.87 -4.20 -11.58
N GLU A 203 4.41 -5.33 -12.04
CA GLU A 203 5.69 -5.85 -11.59
C GLU A 203 6.86 -4.89 -11.83
N ALA A 204 6.80 -4.08 -12.88
CA ALA A 204 7.80 -3.02 -13.12
C ALA A 204 7.52 -1.77 -12.26
N THR A 205 6.26 -1.52 -11.91
CA THR A 205 5.84 -0.36 -11.11
C THR A 205 6.02 -0.60 -9.60
N ASN A 206 5.83 -1.82 -9.12
CA ASN A 206 5.78 -2.15 -7.70
C ASN A 206 7.02 -1.74 -6.88
N PRO A 207 8.28 -1.80 -7.37
CA PRO A 207 9.43 -1.25 -6.65
C PRO A 207 9.30 0.24 -6.30
N PHE A 208 8.63 1.02 -7.15
CA PHE A 208 8.38 2.46 -6.92
C PHE A 208 7.23 2.71 -5.92
N VAL A 209 6.38 1.71 -5.70
CA VAL A 209 5.25 1.74 -4.75
C VAL A 209 5.66 1.15 -3.40
N SER A 210 6.20 -0.08 -3.40
CA SER A 210 6.52 -0.85 -2.19
C SER A 210 8.03 -1.00 -2.03
N SER A 211 8.67 0.03 -1.47
CA SER A 211 10.13 0.16 -1.39
C SER A 211 10.73 -0.11 0.00
N THR A 212 9.92 -0.50 1.00
CA THR A 212 10.35 -0.71 2.38
C THR A 212 9.84 -2.04 2.93
N THR A 213 10.50 -2.60 3.94
CA THR A 213 10.03 -3.82 4.64
C THR A 213 8.62 -3.63 5.23
N ASP A 214 8.33 -2.45 5.75
CA ASP A 214 7.03 -2.16 6.35
C ASP A 214 5.90 -2.15 5.31
N ALA A 215 6.17 -1.81 4.03
CA ALA A 215 5.20 -1.91 2.95
C ALA A 215 4.71 -3.37 2.79
N PHE A 216 5.63 -4.34 2.73
CA PHE A 216 5.28 -5.77 2.64
C PHE A 216 4.61 -6.30 3.89
N ASN A 217 4.92 -5.74 5.07
CA ASN A 217 4.22 -6.08 6.30
C ASN A 217 2.80 -5.53 6.36
N ARG A 218 2.50 -4.43 5.65
CA ARG A 218 1.16 -3.88 5.49
C ARG A 218 0.32 -4.70 4.51
N LEU A 219 0.90 -5.09 3.38
CA LEU A 219 0.23 -5.79 2.27
C LEU A 219 0.04 -7.28 2.57
N LYS A 220 -0.66 -7.59 3.66
CA LYS A 220 -0.98 -8.96 4.12
C LYS A 220 -2.47 -9.08 4.40
N PRO A 221 -3.07 -10.29 4.25
CA PRO A 221 -4.47 -10.52 4.57
C PRO A 221 -4.83 -10.06 5.98
N GLY A 222 -6.06 -9.55 6.15
CA GLY A 222 -6.64 -9.20 7.45
C GLY A 222 -6.77 -7.69 7.76
N PHE A 223 -6.33 -6.79 6.87
CA PHE A 223 -6.36 -5.34 7.13
C PHE A 223 -6.69 -4.49 5.89
N GLU A 224 -7.63 -4.90 5.07
CA GLU A 224 -8.09 -4.17 3.87
C GLU A 224 -6.96 -3.67 2.95
N ALA A 225 -5.83 -4.35 2.95
CA ALA A 225 -4.68 -4.01 2.12
C ALA A 225 -4.55 -4.99 0.95
N PRO A 226 -4.18 -4.55 -0.25
CA PRO A 226 -4.08 -5.40 -1.42
C PRO A 226 -2.94 -6.42 -1.27
N VAL A 227 -3.21 -7.68 -1.62
CA VAL A 227 -2.22 -8.77 -1.61
C VAL A 227 -1.95 -9.35 -2.99
N CYS A 228 -2.76 -9.01 -3.99
CA CYS A 228 -2.65 -9.54 -5.36
C CYS A 228 -2.78 -8.42 -6.39
N ILE A 229 -2.28 -8.65 -7.62
CA ILE A 229 -2.39 -7.72 -8.75
C ILE A 229 -3.76 -7.94 -9.43
N VAL A 230 -4.81 -7.43 -8.80
CA VAL A 230 -6.19 -7.56 -9.28
C VAL A 230 -6.94 -6.25 -9.19
N THR A 231 -7.94 -6.09 -10.03
CA THR A 231 -8.93 -5.01 -9.99
C THR A 231 -10.33 -5.54 -9.68
N SER A 232 -11.21 -4.67 -9.23
CA SER A 232 -12.64 -4.91 -9.16
C SER A 232 -13.39 -3.76 -9.83
N LEU A 233 -14.34 -4.09 -10.68
CA LEU A 233 -15.20 -3.12 -11.37
C LEU A 233 -16.61 -3.09 -10.78
N GLY A 234 -17.00 -4.15 -10.07
CA GLY A 234 -18.34 -4.45 -9.63
C GLY A 234 -18.99 -5.56 -10.48
N HIS A 235 -20.07 -6.16 -9.97
CA HIS A 235 -20.80 -7.20 -10.69
C HIS A 235 -21.61 -6.67 -11.86
N LYS A 236 -22.04 -5.42 -11.79
CA LYS A 236 -22.82 -4.72 -12.81
C LYS A 236 -22.41 -3.25 -12.91
N PRO A 237 -22.51 -2.65 -14.10
CA PRO A 237 -22.17 -1.24 -14.28
C PRO A 237 -22.93 -0.29 -13.35
N GLU A 238 -24.18 -0.60 -12.98
CA GLU A 238 -25.01 0.22 -12.10
C GLU A 238 -24.63 0.11 -10.61
N LEU A 239 -23.85 -0.92 -10.24
CA LEU A 239 -23.45 -1.19 -8.87
C LEU A 239 -21.92 -1.11 -8.73
N PRO A 240 -21.38 0.05 -8.28
CA PRO A 240 -19.95 0.21 -8.06
C PRO A 240 -19.41 -0.84 -7.10
N SER A 241 -18.20 -1.32 -7.36
CA SER A 241 -17.50 -2.22 -6.45
C SER A 241 -17.24 -1.54 -5.10
N ARG A 242 -17.33 -2.33 -4.02
CA ARG A 242 -16.87 -1.96 -2.67
C ARG A 242 -15.78 -2.90 -2.16
N ASN A 243 -15.21 -3.70 -3.06
CA ASN A 243 -14.12 -4.59 -2.70
C ASN A 243 -12.86 -3.78 -2.37
N ARG A 244 -12.36 -3.90 -1.16
CA ARG A 244 -11.14 -3.23 -0.66
C ARG A 244 -9.93 -4.15 -0.58
N SER A 245 -10.08 -5.42 -0.96
CA SER A 245 -9.00 -6.41 -0.96
C SER A 245 -8.16 -6.41 -2.26
N ILE A 246 -8.47 -5.50 -3.19
CA ILE A 246 -7.90 -5.40 -4.52
C ILE A 246 -6.76 -4.37 -4.60
N LEU A 247 -5.88 -4.52 -5.59
CA LEU A 247 -4.77 -3.59 -5.82
C LEU A 247 -5.24 -2.22 -6.27
N ILE A 248 -6.15 -2.20 -7.25
CA ILE A 248 -6.65 -0.98 -7.86
C ILE A 248 -8.14 -1.11 -8.14
N GLY A 249 -8.93 -0.17 -7.65
CA GLY A 249 -10.39 -0.15 -7.75
C GLY A 249 -10.90 0.91 -8.70
N LEU A 250 -12.03 0.62 -9.35
CA LEU A 250 -12.79 1.59 -10.12
C LEU A 250 -13.69 2.39 -9.18
N ILE A 251 -13.47 3.70 -9.10
CA ILE A 251 -14.36 4.65 -8.44
C ILE A 251 -15.21 5.33 -9.49
N ARG A 252 -16.53 5.26 -9.34
CA ARG A 252 -17.48 5.88 -10.27
C ARG A 252 -18.76 6.31 -9.60
N ASP A 253 -19.40 7.30 -10.18
CA ASP A 253 -20.74 7.75 -9.87
C ASP A 253 -21.54 7.79 -11.18
N ILE A 254 -22.63 7.01 -11.24
CA ILE A 254 -23.48 6.90 -12.44
C ILE A 254 -24.08 8.25 -12.84
N GLY A 255 -24.42 9.09 -11.85
CA GLY A 255 -24.94 10.44 -12.06
C GLY A 255 -23.87 11.47 -12.44
N ASN A 256 -22.58 11.13 -12.28
CA ASN A 256 -21.48 12.04 -12.54
C ASN A 256 -20.31 11.33 -13.23
N PRO A 257 -20.32 11.21 -14.57
CA PRO A 257 -19.21 10.60 -15.32
C PRO A 257 -17.83 11.20 -15.03
N LYS A 258 -17.75 12.48 -14.62
CA LYS A 258 -16.49 13.15 -14.28
C LYS A 258 -15.82 12.55 -13.05
N ALA A 259 -16.56 11.88 -12.18
CA ALA A 259 -16.04 11.22 -10.99
C ALA A 259 -15.29 9.89 -11.28
N THR A 260 -15.39 9.37 -12.52
CA THR A 260 -14.76 8.10 -12.90
C THR A 260 -13.24 8.22 -12.83
N ARG A 261 -12.63 7.37 -11.98
CA ARG A 261 -11.18 7.33 -11.74
C ARG A 261 -10.79 5.97 -11.17
N PHE A 262 -9.50 5.72 -11.04
CA PHE A 262 -8.98 4.53 -10.35
C PHE A 262 -8.28 4.92 -9.06
N GLU A 263 -8.42 4.07 -8.04
CA GLU A 263 -7.76 4.17 -6.75
C GLU A 263 -6.74 3.02 -6.61
N LEU A 264 -5.44 3.34 -6.62
CA LEU A 264 -4.38 2.40 -6.28
C LEU A 264 -4.21 2.35 -4.76
N ARG A 265 -4.38 1.17 -4.17
CA ARG A 265 -4.43 0.99 -2.70
C ARG A 265 -3.11 0.55 -2.07
N ALA A 266 -2.11 0.17 -2.85
CA ALA A 266 -0.83 -0.32 -2.35
C ALA A 266 0.15 0.76 -1.87
N PRO A 267 0.16 2.00 -2.37
CA PRO A 267 1.06 3.04 -1.89
C PRO A 267 0.92 3.29 -0.40
N ASN A 268 1.96 3.82 0.20
CA ASN A 268 2.03 4.12 1.63
C ASN A 268 2.86 5.41 1.82
N PRO A 269 2.82 6.06 2.97
CA PRO A 269 3.47 7.37 3.16
C PRO A 269 4.99 7.40 2.96
N PHE A 270 5.66 6.26 2.74
CA PHE A 270 7.07 6.18 2.32
C PHE A 270 7.23 6.02 0.81
N THR A 271 6.15 5.87 0.06
CA THR A 271 6.17 5.85 -1.41
C THR A 271 6.70 7.19 -1.93
N ASN A 272 7.51 7.13 -2.97
CA ASN A 272 7.87 8.34 -3.71
C ASN A 272 6.73 8.68 -4.67
N THR A 273 5.85 9.59 -4.27
CA THR A 273 4.62 9.96 -4.99
C THR A 273 4.90 10.43 -6.42
N TYR A 274 6.00 11.18 -6.64
CA TYR A 274 6.41 11.62 -7.99
C TYR A 274 6.67 10.45 -8.93
N LEU A 275 7.45 9.47 -8.48
CA LEU A 275 7.79 8.29 -9.28
C LEU A 275 6.61 7.33 -9.40
N CYS A 276 5.86 7.11 -8.31
CA CYS A 276 4.67 6.27 -8.32
C CYS A 276 3.65 6.75 -9.36
N VAL A 277 3.26 8.03 -9.30
CA VAL A 277 2.30 8.63 -10.23
C VAL A 277 2.82 8.62 -11.66
N SER A 278 4.11 8.89 -11.86
CA SER A 278 4.74 8.82 -13.18
C SER A 278 4.66 7.40 -13.77
N CYS A 279 4.99 6.37 -12.98
CA CYS A 279 4.91 4.97 -13.40
C CYS A 279 3.47 4.58 -13.74
N LEU A 280 2.49 4.98 -12.93
CA LEU A 280 1.08 4.68 -13.18
C LEU A 280 0.61 5.23 -14.54
N TYR A 281 0.90 6.48 -14.83
CA TYR A 281 0.50 7.06 -16.11
C TYR A 281 1.27 6.48 -17.30
N LEU A 282 2.54 6.14 -17.14
CA LEU A 282 3.33 5.54 -18.23
C LEU A 282 2.83 4.13 -18.56
N THR A 283 2.52 3.32 -17.56
CA THR A 283 1.97 1.98 -17.77
C THR A 283 0.53 2.02 -18.28
N ALA A 284 -0.29 2.95 -17.76
CA ALA A 284 -1.63 3.18 -18.28
C ALA A 284 -1.62 3.55 -19.77
N LEU A 285 -0.69 4.40 -20.20
CA LEU A 285 -0.55 4.78 -21.60
C LEU A 285 -0.15 3.60 -22.49
N ASP A 286 0.66 2.68 -21.99
CA ASP A 286 1.00 1.47 -22.71
C ASP A 286 -0.23 0.61 -23.01
N GLY A 287 -1.11 0.43 -22.02
CA GLY A 287 -2.37 -0.27 -22.22
C GLY A 287 -3.38 0.48 -23.09
N ILE A 288 -3.43 1.83 -23.02
CA ILE A 288 -4.25 2.63 -23.93
C ILE A 288 -3.80 2.45 -25.38
N GLU A 289 -2.49 2.49 -25.65
CA GLU A 289 -1.92 2.24 -26.97
C GLU A 289 -2.36 0.86 -27.51
N TYR A 290 -2.29 -0.17 -26.65
CA TYR A 290 -2.78 -1.49 -27.00
C TYR A 290 -4.27 -1.48 -27.33
N ALA A 291 -5.11 -0.93 -26.45
CA ALA A 291 -6.58 -0.94 -26.64
C ALA A 291 -6.98 -0.25 -27.94
N LEU A 292 -6.39 0.91 -28.24
CA LEU A 292 -6.68 1.65 -29.47
C LEU A 292 -6.15 0.93 -30.73
N ALA A 293 -4.95 0.35 -30.65
CA ALA A 293 -4.35 -0.38 -31.79
C ALA A 293 -5.08 -1.70 -32.08
N SER A 294 -5.65 -2.35 -31.06
CA SER A 294 -6.37 -3.62 -31.22
C SER A 294 -7.69 -3.47 -31.98
N GLY A 295 -8.27 -2.28 -32.03
CA GLY A 295 -9.61 -2.03 -32.59
C GLY A 295 -10.76 -2.65 -31.81
N LYS A 296 -10.51 -3.21 -30.61
CA LYS A 296 -11.52 -3.83 -29.74
C LYS A 296 -12.43 -2.81 -29.11
N GLY A 297 -13.72 -3.14 -29.00
CA GLY A 297 -14.69 -2.37 -28.25
C GLY A 297 -14.66 -2.64 -26.74
N PRO A 298 -15.43 -1.88 -25.93
CA PRO A 298 -15.50 -2.05 -24.48
C PRO A 298 -15.84 -3.47 -24.03
N GLU A 299 -16.80 -4.14 -24.69
CA GLU A 299 -17.22 -5.51 -24.36
C GLU A 299 -16.08 -6.53 -24.55
N GLU A 300 -15.32 -6.42 -25.65
CA GLU A 300 -14.21 -7.31 -25.94
C GLU A 300 -13.04 -7.09 -24.98
N LEU A 301 -12.76 -5.84 -24.59
CA LEU A 301 -11.74 -5.50 -23.60
C LEU A 301 -12.14 -5.92 -22.18
N LEU A 302 -13.43 -5.82 -21.84
CA LEU A 302 -13.96 -6.36 -20.59
C LEU A 302 -13.79 -7.89 -20.53
N ALA A 303 -14.07 -8.59 -21.62
CA ALA A 303 -13.88 -10.03 -21.71
C ALA A 303 -12.39 -10.41 -21.53
N GLU A 304 -11.47 -9.67 -22.16
CA GLU A 304 -10.03 -9.87 -22.01
C GLU A 304 -9.57 -9.60 -20.58
N LEU A 305 -10.02 -8.52 -19.92
CA LEU A 305 -9.72 -8.23 -18.53
C LEU A 305 -10.26 -9.30 -17.56
N SER A 306 -11.38 -9.92 -17.93
CA SER A 306 -12.08 -10.92 -17.11
C SER A 306 -11.70 -12.36 -17.42
N LYS A 307 -10.67 -12.59 -18.26
CA LYS A 307 -10.20 -13.92 -18.63
C LYS A 307 -9.79 -14.73 -17.41
N LYS A 308 -9.90 -16.06 -17.51
CA LYS A 308 -9.41 -16.98 -16.50
C LYS A 308 -7.92 -17.28 -16.67
N ALA A 309 -7.27 -17.71 -15.57
CA ALA A 309 -5.90 -18.19 -15.64
C ALA A 309 -5.77 -19.35 -16.65
N GLY A 310 -4.78 -19.29 -17.53
CA GLY A 310 -4.57 -20.25 -18.62
C GLY A 310 -5.28 -19.90 -19.93
N GLU A 311 -6.20 -18.95 -19.95
CA GLU A 311 -6.83 -18.47 -21.18
C GLU A 311 -5.94 -17.45 -21.91
N GLU A 312 -5.96 -17.51 -23.25
CA GLU A 312 -5.22 -16.56 -24.07
C GLU A 312 -5.80 -15.15 -23.94
N ALA A 313 -4.91 -14.17 -23.88
CA ALA A 313 -5.23 -12.77 -23.90
C ALA A 313 -4.30 -12.04 -24.87
N GLY A 314 -4.76 -10.92 -25.45
CA GLY A 314 -3.94 -10.17 -26.41
C GLY A 314 -2.83 -9.37 -25.73
N TYR A 315 -3.07 -8.91 -24.50
CA TYR A 315 -2.17 -8.00 -23.78
C TYR A 315 -1.78 -8.48 -22.38
N LEU A 316 -2.71 -9.10 -21.67
CA LEU A 316 -2.50 -9.53 -20.29
C LEU A 316 -1.76 -10.86 -20.21
N ASP A 317 -0.98 -11.10 -19.15
CA ASP A 317 -0.31 -12.37 -18.94
C ASP A 317 -1.30 -13.52 -18.89
N LYS A 318 -0.98 -14.62 -19.61
CA LYS A 318 -1.84 -15.79 -19.74
C LYS A 318 -2.13 -16.48 -18.40
N ASP A 319 -1.11 -16.58 -17.55
CA ASP A 319 -1.10 -17.49 -16.40
C ASP A 319 -1.83 -16.98 -15.17
N ARG A 320 -2.49 -15.81 -15.23
CA ARG A 320 -3.21 -15.23 -14.10
C ARG A 320 -4.53 -14.56 -14.47
N GLU A 321 -5.37 -14.36 -13.47
CA GLU A 321 -6.57 -13.51 -13.54
C GLU A 321 -6.24 -12.12 -13.02
N TYR A 322 -6.91 -11.11 -13.58
CA TYR A 322 -6.69 -9.69 -13.23
C TYR A 322 -7.92 -9.00 -12.67
N ARG A 323 -9.09 -9.67 -12.68
CA ARG A 323 -10.35 -9.15 -12.14
C ARG A 323 -10.92 -10.12 -11.12
N CYS A 324 -11.28 -9.56 -9.93
CA CYS A 324 -11.92 -10.31 -8.86
C CYS A 324 -12.93 -9.41 -8.16
N GLU A 325 -14.19 -9.86 -8.08
CA GLU A 325 -15.23 -9.15 -7.36
C GLU A 325 -15.40 -9.66 -5.92
N ASP A 326 -14.89 -10.86 -5.63
CA ASP A 326 -14.93 -11.49 -4.32
C ASP A 326 -13.83 -10.95 -3.40
N ASN A 327 -13.96 -11.16 -2.09
CA ASN A 327 -12.92 -10.77 -1.14
C ASN A 327 -11.71 -11.71 -1.26
N VAL A 328 -10.62 -11.19 -1.80
CA VAL A 328 -9.40 -11.96 -2.08
C VAL A 328 -8.79 -12.58 -0.80
N PHE A 329 -9.04 -12.01 0.39
CA PHE A 329 -8.53 -12.55 1.65
C PHE A 329 -9.38 -13.66 2.24
N GLU A 330 -10.71 -13.50 2.14
CA GLU A 330 -11.69 -14.33 2.86
C GLU A 330 -12.15 -15.51 2.01
N ASP A 331 -12.28 -15.28 0.69
CA ASP A 331 -12.85 -16.26 -0.25
C ASP A 331 -11.79 -17.16 -0.90
N TYR A 332 -10.50 -16.88 -0.71
CA TYR A 332 -9.39 -17.64 -1.28
C TYR A 332 -8.36 -18.02 -0.20
N THR A 333 -7.87 -19.24 -0.21
CA THR A 333 -6.66 -19.64 0.52
C THR A 333 -5.42 -18.99 -0.08
N GLN A 334 -4.29 -19.04 0.61
CA GLN A 334 -3.03 -18.51 0.06
C GLN A 334 -2.63 -19.24 -1.21
N GLU A 335 -2.75 -20.57 -1.22
CA GLU A 335 -2.40 -21.42 -2.36
C GLU A 335 -3.27 -21.11 -3.58
N GLU A 336 -4.57 -20.89 -3.39
CA GLU A 336 -5.49 -20.48 -4.45
C GLU A 336 -5.16 -19.09 -4.99
N ARG A 337 -4.88 -18.11 -4.11
CA ARG A 337 -4.44 -16.77 -4.54
C ARG A 337 -3.17 -16.81 -5.37
N ASP A 338 -2.16 -17.56 -4.90
CA ASP A 338 -0.89 -17.68 -5.59
C ASP A 338 -1.04 -18.33 -6.97
N ALA A 339 -1.95 -19.31 -7.09
CA ALA A 339 -2.23 -20.02 -8.35
C ALA A 339 -3.05 -19.18 -9.34
N VAL A 340 -4.04 -18.40 -8.84
CA VAL A 340 -4.98 -17.65 -9.70
C VAL A 340 -4.45 -16.26 -10.05
N PHE A 341 -3.92 -15.53 -9.06
CA PHE A 341 -3.52 -14.12 -9.21
C PHE A 341 -2.01 -13.90 -9.27
N GLY A 342 -1.23 -14.98 -9.13
CA GLY A 342 0.23 -14.93 -9.05
C GLY A 342 0.75 -14.62 -7.65
N LYS A 343 1.92 -15.16 -7.36
CA LYS A 343 2.55 -15.00 -6.04
C LYS A 343 3.14 -13.60 -5.87
N PRO A 344 2.71 -12.83 -4.84
CA PRO A 344 3.28 -11.51 -4.58
C PRO A 344 4.72 -11.59 -4.03
N PRO A 345 5.54 -10.55 -4.22
CA PRO A 345 6.85 -10.45 -3.58
C PRO A 345 6.70 -10.36 -2.06
N ALA A 346 7.61 -10.97 -1.32
CA ALA A 346 7.63 -10.96 0.14
C ALA A 346 8.61 -9.94 0.73
N THR A 347 9.57 -9.47 -0.08
CA THR A 347 10.65 -8.56 0.33
C THR A 347 10.96 -7.53 -0.76
N VAL A 348 11.72 -6.50 -0.40
CA VAL A 348 12.23 -5.52 -1.38
C VAL A 348 13.08 -6.20 -2.45
N TRP A 349 13.89 -7.19 -2.06
CA TRP A 349 14.70 -7.93 -3.03
C TRP A 349 13.87 -8.74 -4.00
N ASP A 350 12.86 -9.47 -3.52
CA ASP A 350 11.94 -10.22 -4.40
C ASP A 350 11.26 -9.30 -5.41
N ASN A 351 10.82 -8.12 -4.96
CA ASN A 351 10.21 -7.11 -5.80
C ASN A 351 11.15 -6.66 -6.93
N VAL A 352 12.41 -6.37 -6.59
CA VAL A 352 13.44 -6.01 -7.58
C VAL A 352 13.77 -7.16 -8.52
N LYS A 353 13.81 -8.41 -8.03
CA LYS A 353 14.03 -9.59 -8.88
C LYS A 353 12.93 -9.78 -9.91
N ILE A 354 11.67 -9.65 -9.47
CA ILE A 354 10.50 -9.78 -10.35
C ILE A 354 10.57 -8.69 -11.43
N MET A 355 10.83 -7.43 -11.07
CA MET A 355 10.99 -6.34 -12.04
C MET A 355 12.09 -6.67 -13.06
N LYS A 356 13.27 -7.11 -12.62
CA LYS A 356 14.40 -7.47 -13.51
C LYS A 356 14.12 -8.67 -14.41
N ALA A 357 13.25 -9.57 -13.98
CA ALA A 357 12.82 -10.72 -14.79
C ALA A 357 11.81 -10.34 -15.88
N ASN A 358 11.24 -9.13 -15.85
CA ASN A 358 10.22 -8.63 -16.78
C ASN A 358 10.70 -7.38 -17.55
N PRO A 359 11.75 -7.47 -18.39
CA PRO A 359 12.32 -6.32 -19.08
C PRO A 359 11.32 -5.62 -20.02
N ASP A 360 10.39 -6.35 -20.61
CA ASP A 360 9.35 -5.78 -21.48
C ASP A 360 8.41 -4.87 -20.69
N LYS A 361 8.05 -5.23 -19.44
CA LYS A 361 7.26 -4.40 -18.55
C LYS A 361 8.04 -3.17 -18.09
N VAL A 362 9.35 -3.28 -17.88
CA VAL A 362 10.23 -2.14 -17.61
C VAL A 362 10.30 -1.20 -18.83
N ALA A 363 10.30 -1.75 -20.05
CA ALA A 363 10.29 -0.95 -21.27
C ALA A 363 9.03 -0.07 -21.37
N ALA A 364 7.87 -0.50 -20.83
CA ALA A 364 6.67 0.35 -20.76
C ALA A 364 6.91 1.65 -19.96
N LEU A 365 7.76 1.61 -18.93
CA LEU A 365 8.15 2.80 -18.17
C LEU A 365 9.16 3.69 -18.89
N THR A 366 10.12 3.08 -19.61
CA THR A 366 11.30 3.79 -20.12
C THR A 366 11.18 4.25 -21.58
N LYS A 367 10.30 3.61 -22.38
CA LYS A 367 10.17 3.89 -23.83
C LYS A 367 9.85 5.35 -24.17
N SER A 368 9.24 6.11 -23.28
CA SER A 368 8.93 7.53 -23.50
C SER A 368 10.11 8.46 -23.17
N GLY A 369 11.12 7.98 -22.44
CA GLY A 369 12.22 8.75 -21.89
C GLY A 369 11.84 9.66 -20.71
N ALA A 370 10.58 9.63 -20.23
CA ALA A 370 10.18 10.37 -19.04
C ALA A 370 10.81 9.77 -17.76
N ILE A 371 10.87 8.44 -17.70
CA ILE A 371 11.73 7.71 -16.75
C ILE A 371 12.82 7.05 -17.58
N SER A 372 14.09 7.39 -17.34
CA SER A 372 15.22 6.77 -18.03
C SER A 372 15.63 5.46 -17.31
N GLU A 373 16.33 4.58 -18.02
CA GLU A 373 16.94 3.39 -17.40
C GLU A 373 17.87 3.76 -16.24
N GLN A 374 18.60 4.88 -16.36
CA GLN A 374 19.45 5.40 -15.28
C GLN A 374 18.66 5.78 -14.02
N ILE A 375 17.44 6.33 -14.17
CA ILE A 375 16.54 6.61 -13.03
C ILE A 375 16.11 5.30 -12.40
N VAL A 376 15.72 4.30 -13.19
CA VAL A 376 15.35 2.97 -12.70
C VAL A 376 16.49 2.34 -11.91
N ASP A 377 17.69 2.28 -12.49
CA ASP A 377 18.87 1.67 -11.86
C ASP A 377 19.28 2.41 -10.58
N SER A 378 19.28 3.73 -10.59
CA SER A 378 19.60 4.56 -9.42
C SER A 378 18.57 4.35 -8.29
N PHE A 379 17.30 4.29 -8.64
CA PHE A 379 16.24 4.06 -7.67
C PHE A 379 16.33 2.65 -7.06
N VAL A 380 16.54 1.63 -7.89
CA VAL A 380 16.73 0.24 -7.43
C VAL A 380 17.92 0.13 -6.48
N ALA A 381 19.06 0.73 -6.84
CA ALA A 381 20.23 0.77 -5.95
C ALA A 381 19.91 1.44 -4.61
N SER A 382 19.17 2.54 -4.64
CA SER A 382 18.75 3.29 -3.44
C SER A 382 17.84 2.48 -2.52
N ILE A 383 16.82 1.80 -3.06
CA ILE A 383 15.89 1.01 -2.24
C ILE A 383 16.56 -0.23 -1.65
N LEU A 384 17.48 -0.88 -2.37
CA LEU A 384 18.26 -2.00 -1.84
C LEU A 384 19.21 -1.56 -0.73
N TYR A 385 19.86 -0.41 -0.88
CA TYR A 385 20.68 0.17 0.18
C TYR A 385 19.85 0.52 1.43
N ARG A 386 18.69 1.13 1.24
CA ARG A 386 17.74 1.42 2.33
C ARG A 386 17.28 0.14 3.01
N TRP A 387 16.86 -0.87 2.25
CA TRP A 387 16.39 -2.15 2.76
C TRP A 387 17.45 -2.85 3.62
N LYS A 388 18.71 -2.90 3.14
CA LYS A 388 19.83 -3.44 3.89
C LYS A 388 20.03 -2.73 5.24
N ASN A 389 20.08 -1.39 5.22
CA ASN A 389 20.26 -0.61 6.43
C ASN A 389 19.05 -0.71 7.38
N GLU A 390 17.84 -0.71 6.85
CA GLU A 390 16.64 -0.90 7.66
C GLU A 390 16.63 -2.24 8.40
N LEU A 391 17.09 -3.31 7.76
CA LEU A 391 17.23 -4.61 8.41
C LEU A 391 18.33 -4.59 9.48
N ILE A 392 19.52 -4.07 9.18
CA ILE A 392 20.68 -4.06 10.08
C ILE A 392 20.45 -3.14 11.28
N ASP A 393 19.93 -1.93 11.05
CA ASP A 393 19.90 -0.88 12.08
C ASP A 393 18.61 -0.84 12.89
N ARG A 394 17.51 -1.39 12.35
CA ARG A 394 16.18 -1.32 12.98
C ARG A 394 15.54 -2.67 13.24
N ILE A 395 15.38 -3.49 12.20
CA ILE A 395 14.51 -4.68 12.29
C ILE A 395 15.18 -5.79 13.08
N ILE A 396 16.43 -6.12 12.77
CA ILE A 396 17.20 -7.13 13.52
C ILE A 396 17.35 -6.70 14.97
N PRO A 397 17.87 -5.51 15.31
CA PRO A 397 18.01 -5.07 16.71
C PRO A 397 16.66 -5.00 17.44
N GLY A 398 15.60 -4.55 16.76
CA GLY A 398 14.25 -4.51 17.33
C GLY A 398 13.70 -5.90 17.67
N THR A 399 13.91 -6.87 16.78
CA THR A 399 13.52 -8.27 17.01
C THR A 399 14.31 -8.87 18.18
N GLU A 400 15.63 -8.66 18.22
CA GLU A 400 16.46 -9.12 19.33
C GLU A 400 16.05 -8.51 20.68
N LEU A 401 15.77 -7.21 20.71
CA LEU A 401 15.34 -6.51 21.93
C LEU A 401 14.00 -7.05 22.43
N ALA A 402 13.02 -7.21 21.53
CA ALA A 402 11.69 -7.75 21.86
C ALA A 402 11.81 -9.16 22.45
N VAL A 403 12.54 -10.03 21.75
CA VAL A 403 12.73 -11.44 22.16
C VAL A 403 13.50 -11.56 23.48
N ARG A 404 14.49 -10.72 23.71
CA ARG A 404 15.24 -10.66 24.99
C ARG A 404 14.40 -10.13 26.14
N GLY A 405 13.41 -9.31 25.87
CA GLY A 405 12.46 -8.76 26.85
C GLY A 405 11.50 -9.78 27.45
N TYR A 406 11.32 -10.95 26.83
CA TYR A 406 10.42 -11.99 27.34
C TYR A 406 10.93 -12.56 28.65
N LYS A 407 10.06 -12.63 29.68
CA LYS A 407 10.38 -13.04 31.04
C LYS A 407 9.66 -14.33 31.41
N LYS A 408 10.33 -15.17 32.20
CA LYS A 408 9.71 -16.34 32.83
C LYS A 408 8.75 -15.85 33.93
N LEU A 409 7.57 -16.50 34.03
CA LEU A 409 6.67 -16.30 35.14
C LEU A 409 7.30 -16.90 36.43
N ASP A 410 7.14 -16.19 37.53
CA ASP A 410 7.65 -16.62 38.83
C ASP A 410 6.59 -17.50 39.51
N ASN A 411 6.51 -18.75 39.06
CA ASN A 411 5.64 -19.79 39.62
C ASN A 411 6.28 -21.16 39.46
N ASP A 412 5.78 -22.14 40.23
CA ASP A 412 6.22 -23.54 40.23
C ASP A 412 5.30 -24.46 39.41
N ASP A 413 4.46 -23.90 38.50
CA ASP A 413 3.56 -24.69 37.68
C ASP A 413 4.31 -25.44 36.58
N LYS A 414 4.06 -26.78 36.50
CA LYS A 414 4.76 -27.65 35.54
C LYS A 414 4.37 -27.38 34.09
N ILE A 415 3.18 -26.85 33.83
CA ILE A 415 2.69 -26.52 32.49
C ILE A 415 3.44 -25.27 32.02
N ASP A 416 3.52 -24.24 32.87
CA ASP A 416 4.24 -23.02 32.58
C ASP A 416 5.74 -23.27 32.40
N GLU A 417 6.34 -24.17 33.18
CA GLU A 417 7.72 -24.57 32.98
C GLU A 417 7.96 -25.22 31.61
N LYS A 418 7.05 -26.08 31.17
CA LYS A 418 7.12 -26.71 29.84
C LYS A 418 6.96 -25.67 28.72
N ARG A 419 5.98 -24.76 28.85
CA ARG A 419 5.76 -23.66 27.88
C ARG A 419 6.99 -22.76 27.80
N TRP A 420 7.56 -22.37 28.96
CA TRP A 420 8.76 -21.57 28.99
C TRP A 420 9.98 -22.22 28.34
N LYS A 421 10.14 -23.54 28.49
CA LYS A 421 11.21 -24.27 27.80
C LYS A 421 11.09 -24.16 26.27
N SER A 422 9.88 -24.26 25.73
CA SER A 422 9.59 -24.06 24.30
C SER A 422 9.95 -22.63 23.86
N ILE A 423 9.45 -21.64 24.57
CA ILE A 423 9.72 -20.21 24.31
C ILE A 423 11.24 -19.95 24.36
N LYS A 424 11.93 -20.45 25.37
CA LYS A 424 13.38 -20.27 25.53
C LYS A 424 14.18 -20.86 24.36
N ALA A 425 13.80 -22.05 23.87
CA ALA A 425 14.47 -22.68 22.72
C ALA A 425 14.29 -21.81 21.45
N LYS A 426 13.08 -21.35 21.16
CA LYS A 426 12.78 -20.48 20.00
C LYS A 426 13.46 -19.12 20.10
N ARG A 427 13.61 -18.55 21.31
CA ARG A 427 14.38 -17.33 21.54
C ARG A 427 15.85 -17.50 21.19
N ILE A 428 16.46 -18.64 21.55
CA ILE A 428 17.86 -18.95 21.24
C ILE A 428 18.02 -19.07 19.73
N GLU A 429 17.22 -19.88 19.08
CA GLU A 429 17.23 -20.06 17.62
C GLU A 429 17.12 -18.72 16.86
N LEU A 430 16.26 -17.82 17.34
CA LEU A 430 15.99 -16.54 16.69
C LEU A 430 17.08 -15.49 16.93
N ALA A 431 17.53 -15.32 18.18
CA ALA A 431 18.27 -14.13 18.60
C ALA A 431 19.50 -14.37 19.51
N LYS A 432 20.02 -15.59 19.59
CA LYS A 432 21.20 -15.89 20.42
C LYS A 432 22.08 -16.96 19.80
N ASP A 433 23.31 -16.60 19.45
CA ASP A 433 24.32 -17.57 19.01
C ASP A 433 24.65 -18.56 20.13
N THR A 434 24.90 -19.80 19.75
CA THR A 434 25.42 -20.87 20.59
C THR A 434 26.86 -21.24 20.16
N GLU A 435 27.51 -22.13 20.88
CA GLU A 435 28.82 -22.64 20.49
C GLU A 435 28.77 -23.42 19.17
N ASP A 436 27.64 -24.07 18.90
CA ASP A 436 27.48 -24.96 17.76
C ASP A 436 26.78 -24.28 16.56
N GLU A 437 25.97 -23.25 16.78
CA GLU A 437 25.08 -22.69 15.73
C GLU A 437 24.85 -21.18 15.90
N LYS A 438 24.90 -20.43 14.76
CA LYS A 438 24.53 -19.02 14.70
C LYS A 438 23.01 -18.89 14.62
N CYS A 439 22.47 -17.96 15.40
CA CYS A 439 21.06 -17.65 15.38
C CYS A 439 20.62 -16.99 14.05
N LEU A 440 19.32 -16.97 13.83
CA LEU A 440 18.75 -16.45 12.58
C LEU A 440 19.07 -14.97 12.36
N CYS A 441 19.03 -14.14 13.42
CA CYS A 441 19.40 -12.72 13.35
C CYS A 441 20.86 -12.53 12.89
N THR A 442 21.81 -13.29 13.44
CA THR A 442 23.23 -13.24 13.04
C THR A 442 23.42 -13.68 11.59
N ARG A 443 22.80 -14.79 11.19
CA ARG A 443 22.88 -15.29 9.81
C ARG A 443 22.33 -14.29 8.80
N LEU A 444 21.19 -13.66 9.10
CA LEU A 444 20.61 -12.62 8.25
C LEU A 444 21.56 -11.41 8.13
N LYS A 445 22.13 -10.96 9.24
CA LYS A 445 23.09 -9.84 9.24
C LYS A 445 24.31 -10.14 8.38
N GLU A 446 24.90 -11.34 8.50
CA GLU A 446 26.06 -11.76 7.69
C GLU A 446 25.73 -11.83 6.20
N ALA A 447 24.55 -12.35 5.83
CA ALA A 447 24.10 -12.37 4.43
C ALA A 447 23.96 -10.94 3.86
N LEU A 448 23.41 -10.01 4.64
CA LEU A 448 23.29 -8.60 4.25
C LEU A 448 24.67 -7.93 4.11
N GLU A 449 25.60 -8.17 5.03
CA GLU A 449 26.97 -7.64 4.99
C GLU A 449 27.74 -8.16 3.77
N ALA A 450 27.52 -9.42 3.41
CA ALA A 450 28.08 -10.05 2.19
C ALA A 450 27.39 -9.63 0.90
N ASN A 451 26.28 -8.86 0.95
CA ASN A 451 25.40 -8.55 -0.16
C ASN A 451 24.81 -9.80 -0.86
N ASP A 452 24.68 -10.90 -0.13
CA ASP A 452 23.94 -12.09 -0.57
C ASP A 452 22.44 -11.84 -0.33
N PHE A 453 21.83 -11.10 -1.25
CA PHE A 453 20.44 -10.63 -1.11
C PHE A 453 19.42 -11.77 -1.27
N ASP A 454 19.73 -12.84 -1.97
CA ASP A 454 18.84 -14.01 -2.07
C ASP A 454 18.72 -14.74 -0.73
N THR A 455 19.86 -15.01 -0.11
CA THR A 455 19.88 -15.58 1.25
C THR A 455 19.26 -14.62 2.25
N ALA A 456 19.58 -13.33 2.20
CA ALA A 456 19.02 -12.32 3.10
C ALA A 456 17.49 -12.22 3.00
N SER A 457 16.93 -12.24 1.79
CA SER A 457 15.48 -12.23 1.58
C SER A 457 14.80 -13.45 2.21
N THR A 458 15.36 -14.64 1.99
CA THR A 458 14.85 -15.89 2.57
C THR A 458 14.88 -15.85 4.10
N LEU A 459 16.02 -15.46 4.68
CA LEU A 459 16.18 -15.38 6.13
C LEU A 459 15.32 -14.28 6.77
N GLN A 460 15.09 -13.15 6.08
CA GLN A 460 14.16 -12.12 6.55
C GLN A 460 12.75 -12.65 6.71
N VAL A 461 12.23 -13.37 5.72
CA VAL A 461 10.88 -13.95 5.76
C VAL A 461 10.79 -14.99 6.88
N GLU A 462 11.79 -15.85 7.01
CA GLU A 462 11.87 -16.84 8.10
C GLU A 462 11.91 -16.16 9.48
N MET A 463 12.74 -15.14 9.64
CA MET A 463 12.84 -14.36 10.89
C MET A 463 11.50 -13.73 11.27
N ALA A 464 10.82 -13.07 10.33
CA ALA A 464 9.54 -12.43 10.58
C ALA A 464 8.48 -13.45 11.02
N LYS A 465 8.38 -14.59 10.32
CA LYS A 465 7.44 -15.68 10.65
C LYS A 465 7.69 -16.28 12.03
N LYS A 466 8.96 -16.56 12.35
CA LYS A 466 9.34 -17.13 13.67
C LYS A 466 9.14 -16.12 14.80
N ALA A 467 9.46 -14.85 14.57
CA ALA A 467 9.23 -13.79 15.55
C ALA A 467 7.73 -13.61 15.86
N GLU A 468 6.87 -13.58 14.86
CA GLU A 468 5.42 -13.48 15.02
C GLU A 468 4.84 -14.70 15.76
N ALA A 469 5.26 -15.90 15.39
CA ALA A 469 4.81 -17.13 16.07
C ALA A 469 5.26 -17.16 17.54
N LEU A 470 6.49 -16.75 17.81
CA LEU A 470 7.02 -16.69 19.17
C LEU A 470 6.33 -15.61 20.01
N GLU A 471 6.00 -14.46 19.43
CA GLU A 471 5.25 -13.41 20.12
C GLU A 471 3.84 -13.90 20.51
N LYS A 472 3.14 -14.57 19.61
CA LYS A 472 1.81 -15.16 19.90
C LYS A 472 1.90 -16.18 21.06
N GLU A 473 2.88 -17.08 21.02
CA GLU A 473 3.11 -18.09 22.08
C GLU A 473 3.46 -17.42 23.42
N TYR A 474 4.36 -16.42 23.40
CA TYR A 474 4.72 -15.69 24.60
C TYR A 474 3.54 -14.91 25.19
N ARG A 475 2.68 -14.32 24.37
CA ARG A 475 1.49 -13.61 24.82
C ARG A 475 0.54 -14.54 25.59
N VAL A 476 0.26 -15.73 25.04
CA VAL A 476 -0.56 -16.74 25.73
C VAL A 476 0.06 -17.14 27.06
N TYR A 477 1.39 -17.37 27.07
CA TYR A 477 2.14 -17.70 28.28
C TYR A 477 2.10 -16.57 29.33
N ALA A 478 2.38 -15.34 28.92
CA ALA A 478 2.48 -14.17 29.82
C ALA A 478 1.13 -13.76 30.42
N LEU A 479 0.03 -13.98 29.71
CA LEU A 479 -1.33 -13.74 30.19
C LEU A 479 -1.87 -14.87 31.06
N ASN A 480 -1.09 -15.95 31.19
CA ASN A 480 -1.52 -17.17 31.90
C ASN A 480 -2.90 -17.70 31.45
N ILE A 481 -3.14 -17.60 30.14
CA ILE A 481 -4.39 -18.13 29.55
C ILE A 481 -4.30 -19.66 29.56
N LEU A 482 -5.27 -20.27 30.21
CA LEU A 482 -5.51 -21.73 30.16
C LEU A 482 -6.36 -22.00 28.92
N ASP A 483 -5.90 -22.94 28.07
CA ASP A 483 -6.67 -23.44 26.93
C ASP A 483 -7.78 -24.39 27.38
#